data_fde218dcb32eda2a20cd4c8fd167340d
#
_entry.id   fde218dcb32eda2a20cd4c8fd167340d
#
_cell.length_a   1.000
_cell.length_b   1.000
_cell.length_c   1.000
_cell.angle_alpha   90.00
_cell.angle_beta   90.00
_cell.angle_gamma   90.00
#
_symmetry.space_group_name_H-M   'P 1'
#
loop_
_entity.id
_entity.type
_entity.pdbx_description
1 polymer ?
#
loop_
_entity_poly.entity_id
_entity_poly.type
_entity_poly.pdbx_seq_one_letter_code
_entity_poly.pdbx_strand_id
1 'polypeptide(L)'
;MPSITGFGGIFLRADDPKALYQWYERHLGLVNSDGSFAFPAPTQHAQVIFALFKQDNAYFPPAQKAMINLQVDDLDGLLDRLIDEGVTVDPKRESYDFGKFGWITDPEGNRVELWQPAANG
;
A
#
# COMPACT_ATOMS: atom_id res chain seq x y z
N MET A 1 17.78 -19.58 20.47
CA MET A 1 18.48 -19.03 19.31
C MET A 1 17.89 -17.70 18.89
N PRO A 2 18.72 -16.62 18.78
CA PRO A 2 18.18 -15.34 18.28
C PRO A 2 17.59 -15.51 16.87
N SER A 3 16.48 -14.83 16.59
CA SER A 3 15.81 -14.96 15.30
C SER A 3 15.02 -13.69 14.97
N ILE A 4 14.57 -13.59 13.74
CA ILE A 4 13.70 -12.50 13.29
C ILE A 4 12.30 -12.77 13.81
N THR A 5 11.69 -11.78 14.46
CA THR A 5 10.37 -11.94 15.09
C THR A 5 9.25 -11.25 14.29
N GLY A 6 9.59 -10.42 13.31
CA GLY A 6 8.58 -9.74 12.52
C GLY A 6 9.17 -8.71 11.58
N PHE A 7 8.29 -8.05 10.87
CA PHE A 7 8.66 -6.99 9.92
C PHE A 7 8.53 -5.64 10.62
N GLY A 8 9.63 -4.88 10.68
CA GLY A 8 9.63 -3.61 11.40
C GLY A 8 9.05 -2.44 10.63
N GLY A 9 9.17 -2.45 9.32
CA GLY A 9 8.65 -1.36 8.51
C GLY A 9 9.39 -1.23 7.20
N ILE A 10 9.05 -0.20 6.45
CA ILE A 10 9.66 0.10 5.15
C ILE A 10 9.99 1.58 5.06
N PHE A 11 11.09 1.91 4.40
CA PHE A 11 11.51 3.29 4.18
C PHE A 11 11.67 3.51 2.69
N LEU A 12 11.15 4.64 2.20
CA LEU A 12 11.24 5.01 0.79
C LEU A 12 12.04 6.30 0.66
N ARG A 13 12.69 6.45 -0.48
CA ARG A 13 13.27 7.74 -0.86
C ARG A 13 12.20 8.54 -1.58
N ALA A 14 12.21 9.86 -1.36
CA ALA A 14 11.28 10.77 -2.00
C ALA A 14 12.02 12.05 -2.37
N ASP A 15 11.66 12.64 -3.51
CA ASP A 15 12.20 13.93 -3.90
C ASP A 15 11.72 15.03 -2.97
N ASP A 16 10.44 14.97 -2.57
CA ASP A 16 9.85 15.93 -1.66
C ASP A 16 9.05 15.17 -0.59
N PRO A 17 9.74 14.73 0.48
CA PRO A 17 9.05 13.94 1.52
C PRO A 17 7.87 14.66 2.16
N LYS A 18 7.99 15.96 2.38
CA LYS A 18 6.89 16.72 3.01
C LYS A 18 5.63 16.68 2.17
N ALA A 19 5.76 16.96 0.87
CA ALA A 19 4.61 16.91 -0.04
C ALA A 19 4.04 15.51 -0.14
N LEU A 20 4.90 14.49 -0.15
CA LEU A 20 4.44 13.11 -0.25
C LEU A 20 3.71 12.68 1.01
N TYR A 21 4.20 13.02 2.21
CA TYR A 21 3.47 12.76 3.46
C TYR A 21 2.09 13.42 3.42
N GLN A 22 2.01 14.68 2.99
CA GLN A 22 0.73 15.40 2.91
C GLN A 22 -0.25 14.72 1.97
N TRP A 23 0.23 14.18 0.86
CA TRP A 23 -0.61 13.46 -0.09
C TRP A 23 -1.21 12.20 0.53
N TYR A 24 -0.38 11.40 1.23
CA TYR A 24 -0.86 10.19 1.90
C TYR A 24 -1.83 10.51 3.04
N GLU A 25 -1.58 11.58 3.77
CA GLU A 25 -2.52 12.02 4.81
C GLU A 25 -3.86 12.42 4.20
N ARG A 26 -3.82 13.21 3.14
CA ARG A 26 -5.02 13.76 2.52
C ARG A 26 -5.87 12.70 1.86
N HIS A 27 -5.26 11.80 1.10
CA HIS A 27 -6.00 10.86 0.26
C HIS A 27 -6.22 9.50 0.93
N LEU A 28 -5.31 9.08 1.76
CA LEU A 28 -5.38 7.75 2.38
C LEU A 28 -5.64 7.81 3.89
N GLY A 29 -5.75 9.00 4.45
CA GLY A 29 -6.10 9.14 5.86
C GLY A 29 -5.03 8.69 6.83
N LEU A 30 -3.78 8.57 6.38
CA LEU A 30 -2.69 8.21 7.28
C LEU A 30 -2.36 9.38 8.18
N VAL A 31 -1.92 9.09 9.40
CA VAL A 31 -1.62 10.12 10.40
C VAL A 31 -0.11 10.16 10.61
N ASN A 32 0.50 11.29 10.26
CA ASN A 32 1.92 11.53 10.49
C ASN A 32 2.12 11.85 11.96
N SER A 33 2.93 11.04 12.62
CA SER A 33 3.25 11.19 14.03
C SER A 33 4.76 11.09 14.17
N ASP A 34 5.38 12.13 14.69
CA ASP A 34 6.83 12.17 14.89
C ASP A 34 7.64 11.95 13.61
N GLY A 35 7.11 12.43 12.48
CA GLY A 35 7.85 12.38 11.21
C GLY A 35 7.69 11.09 10.40
N SER A 36 6.75 10.24 10.78
CA SER A 36 6.47 9.02 10.02
C SER A 36 5.04 8.55 10.24
N PHE A 37 4.60 7.61 9.42
CA PHE A 37 3.34 6.90 9.64
C PHE A 37 3.63 5.63 10.44
N ALA A 38 2.80 5.38 11.46
CA ALA A 38 2.90 4.16 12.26
C ALA A 38 1.59 3.40 12.19
N PHE A 39 1.69 2.10 12.05
CA PHE A 39 0.54 1.22 11.94
C PHE A 39 0.52 0.27 13.14
N PRO A 40 -0.67 -0.09 13.65
CA PRO A 40 -0.75 -1.10 14.69
C PRO A 40 -0.30 -2.46 14.16
N ALA A 41 0.07 -3.35 15.07
CA ALA A 41 0.41 -4.71 14.69
C ALA A 41 -0.77 -5.37 13.98
N PRO A 42 -0.51 -6.28 13.01
CA PRO A 42 -1.58 -6.94 12.28
C PRO A 42 -2.50 -7.74 13.21
N THR A 43 -3.78 -7.80 12.85
CA THR A 43 -4.74 -8.65 13.55
C THR A 43 -4.59 -10.10 13.11
N GLN A 44 -5.33 -11.00 13.73
CA GLN A 44 -5.26 -12.42 13.37
C GLN A 44 -5.73 -12.72 11.95
N HIS A 45 -6.50 -11.82 11.33
CA HIS A 45 -6.98 -11.99 9.96
C HIS A 45 -6.06 -11.34 8.93
N ALA A 46 -5.05 -10.64 9.38
CA ALA A 46 -4.16 -9.90 8.50
C ALA A 46 -2.73 -10.31 8.78
N GLN A 47 -1.98 -10.57 7.72
CA GLN A 47 -0.58 -10.92 7.78
C GLN A 47 0.24 -9.82 7.13
N VAL A 48 1.48 -9.68 7.57
CA VAL A 48 2.45 -8.85 6.85
C VAL A 48 3.17 -9.77 5.87
N ILE A 49 3.09 -9.44 4.60
CA ILE A 49 3.65 -10.26 3.53
C ILE A 49 4.97 -9.67 3.07
N PHE A 50 5.98 -10.49 3.00
CA PHE A 50 7.26 -10.15 2.39
C PHE A 50 7.48 -11.10 1.23
N ALA A 51 7.26 -10.63 0.01
CA ALA A 51 7.32 -11.46 -1.19
C ALA A 51 8.40 -10.95 -2.13
N LEU A 52 8.99 -11.85 -2.89
CA LEU A 52 10.01 -11.52 -3.87
C LEU A 52 9.47 -11.77 -5.27
N PHE A 53 9.62 -10.78 -6.13
CA PHE A 53 9.22 -10.85 -7.52
C PHE A 53 10.45 -10.96 -8.40
N LYS A 54 10.32 -11.61 -9.54
CA LYS A 54 11.41 -11.63 -10.52
C LYS A 54 11.66 -10.21 -11.04
N GLN A 55 12.91 -9.91 -11.31
CA GLN A 55 13.30 -8.57 -11.75
C GLN A 55 12.54 -8.12 -13.00
N ASP A 56 12.21 -9.04 -13.90
CA ASP A 56 11.50 -8.74 -15.15
C ASP A 56 9.99 -8.85 -15.04
N ASN A 57 9.44 -9.07 -13.84
CA ASN A 57 8.00 -9.12 -13.63
C ASN A 57 7.41 -7.73 -13.85
N ALA A 58 6.25 -7.65 -14.53
CA ALA A 58 5.62 -6.40 -14.90
C ALA A 58 4.57 -5.92 -13.91
N TYR A 59 4.49 -6.51 -12.73
CA TYR A 59 3.46 -6.19 -11.74
C TYR A 59 3.58 -4.74 -11.23
N PHE A 60 4.80 -4.23 -11.14
CA PHE A 60 5.03 -2.82 -10.86
C PHE A 60 6.22 -2.34 -11.69
N PRO A 61 6.42 -1.00 -11.85
CA PRO A 61 7.41 -0.48 -12.79
C PRO A 61 8.82 -0.99 -12.53
N PRO A 62 9.61 -1.29 -13.57
CA PRO A 62 10.96 -1.85 -13.39
C PRO A 62 11.90 -0.97 -12.57
N ALA A 63 11.74 0.35 -12.64
CA ALA A 63 12.56 1.27 -11.87
C ALA A 63 12.17 1.30 -10.38
N GLN A 64 11.00 0.81 -10.04
CA GLN A 64 10.51 0.76 -8.67
C GLN A 64 11.00 -0.54 -8.03
N LYS A 65 11.84 -0.44 -7.01
CA LYS A 65 12.46 -1.62 -6.40
C LYS A 65 11.56 -2.33 -5.39
N ALA A 66 10.56 -1.64 -4.88
CA ALA A 66 9.63 -2.21 -3.92
C ALA A 66 8.25 -1.61 -4.13
N MET A 67 7.21 -2.35 -3.82
CA MET A 67 5.84 -1.85 -3.87
C MET A 67 5.22 -1.97 -2.49
N ILE A 68 4.66 -0.85 -1.99
CA ILE A 68 3.92 -0.87 -0.73
C ILE A 68 2.56 -1.50 -0.97
N ASN A 69 2.15 -2.36 -0.04
CA ASN A 69 0.80 -2.88 0.03
C ASN A 69 0.16 -2.33 1.30
N LEU A 70 -1.00 -1.69 1.17
CA LEU A 70 -1.76 -1.17 2.29
C LEU A 70 -3.07 -1.91 2.40
N GLN A 71 -3.43 -2.29 3.62
CA GLN A 71 -4.70 -2.95 3.88
C GLN A 71 -5.80 -1.92 4.04
N VAL A 72 -6.97 -2.21 3.49
CA VAL A 72 -8.13 -1.32 3.53
C VAL A 72 -9.36 -2.12 3.94
N ASP A 73 -10.34 -1.42 4.49
CA ASP A 73 -11.59 -2.05 4.93
C ASP A 73 -12.67 -2.07 3.85
N ASP A 74 -12.64 -1.12 2.91
CA ASP A 74 -13.61 -1.01 1.81
C ASP A 74 -12.88 -0.54 0.55
N LEU A 75 -12.39 -1.48 -0.23
CA LEU A 75 -11.57 -1.17 -1.40
C LEU A 75 -12.34 -0.40 -2.46
N ASP A 76 -13.54 -0.89 -2.83
CA ASP A 76 -14.29 -0.26 -3.92
C ASP A 76 -14.68 1.17 -3.55
N GLY A 77 -15.16 1.38 -2.33
CA GLY A 77 -15.49 2.72 -1.85
C GLY A 77 -14.29 3.65 -1.84
N LEU A 78 -13.14 3.15 -1.39
CA LEU A 78 -11.92 3.96 -1.39
C LEU A 78 -11.48 4.31 -2.81
N LEU A 79 -11.43 3.34 -3.71
CA LEU A 79 -10.99 3.60 -5.09
C LEU A 79 -11.91 4.59 -5.80
N ASP A 80 -13.22 4.47 -5.60
CA ASP A 80 -14.18 5.40 -6.19
C ASP A 80 -13.95 6.83 -5.67
N ARG A 81 -13.70 6.98 -4.37
CA ARG A 81 -13.39 8.28 -3.79
C ARG A 81 -12.08 8.85 -4.34
N LEU A 82 -11.06 8.00 -4.46
CA LEU A 82 -9.76 8.44 -4.97
C LEU A 82 -9.85 8.92 -6.42
N ILE A 83 -10.66 8.23 -7.24
CA ILE A 83 -10.92 8.66 -8.62
C ILE A 83 -11.53 10.07 -8.60
N ASP A 84 -12.53 10.31 -7.75
CA ASP A 84 -13.18 11.62 -7.64
C ASP A 84 -12.21 12.70 -7.17
N GLU A 85 -11.21 12.33 -6.37
CA GLU A 85 -10.20 13.26 -5.87
C GLU A 85 -9.07 13.52 -6.86
N GLY A 86 -9.11 12.88 -8.04
CA GLY A 86 -8.10 13.07 -9.07
C GLY A 86 -6.84 12.23 -8.90
N VAL A 87 -6.88 11.23 -8.04
CA VAL A 87 -5.75 10.31 -7.86
C VAL A 87 -5.67 9.37 -9.07
N THR A 88 -4.47 9.05 -9.50
CA THR A 88 -4.24 8.08 -10.56
C THR A 88 -4.56 6.68 -10.04
N VAL A 89 -5.64 6.09 -10.54
CA VAL A 89 -6.12 4.77 -10.12
C VAL A 89 -6.12 3.85 -11.33
N ASP A 90 -5.52 2.66 -11.19
CA ASP A 90 -5.58 1.65 -12.23
C ASP A 90 -7.03 1.21 -12.40
N PRO A 91 -7.59 1.21 -13.62
CA PRO A 91 -8.98 0.77 -13.81
C PRO A 91 -9.19 -0.71 -13.48
N LYS A 92 -8.13 -1.50 -13.46
CA LYS A 92 -8.21 -2.91 -13.14
C LYS A 92 -8.41 -3.13 -11.65
N ARG A 93 -9.37 -3.99 -11.30
CA ARG A 93 -9.56 -4.46 -9.93
C ARG A 93 -9.61 -5.98 -9.98
N GLU A 94 -9.05 -6.63 -8.96
CA GLU A 94 -9.03 -8.09 -8.90
C GLU A 94 -9.69 -8.56 -7.61
N SER A 95 -10.40 -9.68 -7.68
CA SER A 95 -11.07 -10.28 -6.55
C SER A 95 -10.78 -11.77 -6.52
N TYR A 96 -10.34 -12.24 -5.37
CA TYR A 96 -10.00 -13.64 -5.14
C TYR A 96 -10.58 -14.09 -3.80
N ASP A 97 -10.48 -15.38 -3.50
CA ASP A 97 -10.96 -15.91 -2.23
C ASP A 97 -10.27 -15.26 -1.04
N PHE A 98 -9.02 -14.84 -1.20
CA PHE A 98 -8.22 -14.26 -0.12
C PHE A 98 -8.29 -12.74 -0.07
N GLY A 99 -9.10 -12.10 -0.90
CA GLY A 99 -9.31 -10.66 -0.82
C GLY A 99 -9.45 -9.98 -2.17
N LYS A 100 -9.60 -8.66 -2.09
CA LYS A 100 -9.73 -7.78 -3.26
C LYS A 100 -8.51 -6.88 -3.36
N PHE A 101 -8.10 -6.59 -4.59
CA PHE A 101 -6.89 -5.80 -4.87
C PHE A 101 -7.18 -4.67 -5.86
N GLY A 102 -6.56 -3.52 -5.63
CA GLY A 102 -6.52 -2.40 -6.55
C GLY A 102 -5.18 -1.69 -6.46
N TRP A 103 -4.93 -0.80 -7.39
CA TRP A 103 -3.62 -0.13 -7.50
C TRP A 103 -3.79 1.33 -7.78
N ILE A 104 -2.95 2.14 -7.14
CA ILE A 104 -2.90 3.59 -7.36
C ILE A 104 -1.45 3.98 -7.61
N THR A 105 -1.24 5.21 -8.08
CA THR A 105 0.10 5.77 -8.26
C THR A 105 0.17 7.07 -7.47
N ASP A 106 1.21 7.21 -6.65
CA ASP A 106 1.39 8.44 -5.88
C ASP A 106 2.07 9.54 -6.73
N PRO A 107 2.19 10.78 -6.22
CA PRO A 107 2.74 11.88 -7.00
C PRO A 107 4.18 11.70 -7.44
N GLU A 108 4.93 10.83 -6.80
CA GLU A 108 6.31 10.54 -7.16
C GLU A 108 6.45 9.32 -8.06
N GLY A 109 5.32 8.81 -8.57
CA GLY A 109 5.32 7.72 -9.52
C GLY A 109 5.37 6.32 -8.89
N ASN A 110 5.22 6.22 -7.58
CA ASN A 110 5.23 4.91 -6.93
C ASN A 110 3.86 4.24 -7.11
N ARG A 111 3.87 3.02 -7.66
CA ARG A 111 2.68 2.17 -7.69
C ARG A 111 2.48 1.58 -6.31
N VAL A 112 1.27 1.68 -5.77
CA VAL A 112 0.89 1.20 -4.44
C VAL A 112 -0.27 0.24 -4.60
N GLU A 113 -0.16 -0.92 -3.97
CA GLU A 113 -1.25 -1.90 -3.96
C GLU A 113 -2.13 -1.67 -2.74
N LEU A 114 -3.44 -1.69 -2.96
CA LEU A 114 -4.44 -1.64 -1.89
C LEU A 114 -5.12 -3.00 -1.80
N TRP A 115 -5.20 -3.54 -0.60
CA TRP A 115 -5.68 -4.89 -0.37
C TRP A 115 -6.77 -4.88 0.70
N GLN A 116 -7.95 -5.37 0.32
CA GLN A 116 -9.01 -5.65 1.28
C GLN A 116 -8.98 -7.14 1.58
N PRO A 117 -8.45 -7.57 2.73
CA PRO A 117 -8.41 -8.99 3.07
C PRO A 117 -9.81 -9.58 3.16
N ALA A 118 -9.92 -10.88 2.85
CA ALA A 118 -11.19 -11.57 3.01
C ALA A 118 -11.57 -11.62 4.49
N ALA A 119 -12.87 -11.40 4.78
CA ALA A 119 -13.35 -11.26 6.16
C ALA A 119 -13.11 -12.51 7.00
N ASN A 120 -13.05 -13.67 6.38
CA ASN A 120 -12.91 -14.95 7.08
C ASN A 120 -11.52 -15.55 6.91
N GLY A 121 -10.59 -14.73 6.58
CA GLY A 121 -9.20 -15.02 6.29
C GLY A 121 -8.59 -16.25 6.87
#